data_27c4a48985db7ec8f12e6ebf2abe71b2
#
_entry.id   27c4a48985db7ec8f12e6ebf2abe71b2
#
_cell.length_a   1.000
_cell.length_b   1.000
_cell.length_c   1.000
_cell.angle_alpha   90.00
_cell.angle_beta   90.00
_cell.angle_gamma   90.00
#
_symmetry.space_group_name_H-M   'P 1'
#
loop_
_entity.id
_entity.type
_entity.pdbx_description
1 polymer ?
#
loop_
_entity_poly.entity_id
_entity_poly.type
_entity_poly.pdbx_seq_one_letter_code
_entity_poly.pdbx_strand_id
1 'polypeptide(L)'
;WDPPAADMDKPTHDAYISFVNYYIHQVNLARHLLGESYRVTYADPSGVLLAGISAGGAACAIEMTPFRTTIDWQESALVCFEKGWIKLGLPAPLAANRAGTVEIYRDPGSGAAPQRVIPQMPLVHAMRQQAVNFVRAIKGEIKPPCEAQEALEDLRVAREYIRLWKGR
;
A
#
# COMPACT_ATOMS: atom_id res chain seq x y z
N TRP A 1 -2.44 -12.12 -22.89
CA TRP A 1 -1.82 -12.36 -21.56
C TRP A 1 -0.52 -13.08 -21.75
N ASP A 2 0.53 -12.67 -21.08
CA ASP A 2 1.81 -13.36 -21.10
C ASP A 2 1.66 -14.76 -20.47
N PRO A 3 2.37 -15.77 -21.00
CA PRO A 3 2.36 -17.11 -20.42
C PRO A 3 2.97 -17.08 -19.00
N PRO A 4 2.65 -18.08 -18.15
CA PRO A 4 3.30 -18.22 -16.87
C PRO A 4 4.83 -18.24 -17.01
N ALA A 5 5.54 -17.60 -16.06
CA ALA A 5 6.97 -17.73 -15.97
C ALA A 5 7.36 -19.22 -15.73
N ALA A 6 8.57 -19.62 -16.15
CA ALA A 6 9.00 -21.02 -16.10
C ALA A 6 8.96 -21.65 -14.69
N ASP A 7 8.97 -20.84 -13.65
CA ASP A 7 8.92 -21.24 -12.23
C ASP A 7 7.51 -21.16 -11.62
N MET A 8 6.48 -20.88 -12.44
CA MET A 8 5.09 -20.83 -12.00
C MET A 8 4.23 -21.78 -12.83
N ASP A 9 3.47 -22.65 -12.17
CA ASP A 9 2.37 -23.33 -12.83
C ASP A 9 1.19 -22.34 -13.03
N LYS A 10 0.23 -22.76 -13.85
CA LYS A 10 -0.92 -21.91 -14.18
C LYS A 10 -1.70 -21.42 -12.92
N PRO A 11 -2.05 -22.26 -11.92
CA PRO A 11 -2.73 -21.81 -10.74
C PRO A 11 -1.95 -20.77 -9.92
N THR A 12 -0.62 -20.91 -9.83
CA THR A 12 0.25 -19.96 -9.15
C THR A 12 0.32 -18.63 -9.91
N HIS A 13 0.42 -18.69 -11.24
CA HIS A 13 0.39 -17.50 -12.09
C HIS A 13 -0.96 -16.77 -11.99
N ASP A 14 -2.08 -17.49 -12.04
CA ASP A 14 -3.42 -16.89 -11.89
C ASP A 14 -3.57 -16.19 -10.52
N ALA A 15 -3.05 -16.81 -9.46
CA ALA A 15 -3.01 -16.19 -8.13
C ALA A 15 -2.13 -14.93 -8.08
N TYR A 16 -0.96 -14.95 -8.75
CA TYR A 16 -0.09 -13.79 -8.86
C TYR A 16 -0.77 -12.64 -9.61
N ILE A 17 -1.36 -12.91 -10.76
CA ILE A 17 -2.06 -11.88 -11.55
C ILE A 17 -3.24 -11.30 -10.75
N SER A 18 -4.01 -12.15 -10.07
CA SER A 18 -5.10 -11.70 -9.21
C SER A 18 -4.59 -10.79 -8.09
N PHE A 19 -3.52 -11.19 -7.40
CA PHE A 19 -2.92 -10.38 -6.35
C PHE A 19 -2.43 -9.03 -6.88
N VAL A 20 -1.71 -9.00 -7.98
CA VAL A 20 -1.22 -7.75 -8.61
C VAL A 20 -2.40 -6.84 -8.98
N ASN A 21 -3.45 -7.39 -9.60
CA ASN A 21 -4.61 -6.57 -9.99
C ASN A 21 -5.35 -5.93 -8.82
N TYR A 22 -5.40 -6.58 -7.67
CA TYR A 22 -6.19 -6.10 -6.52
C TYR A 22 -5.35 -5.39 -5.46
N TYR A 23 -4.08 -5.79 -5.24
CA TYR A 23 -3.33 -5.38 -4.05
C TYR A 23 -1.99 -4.70 -4.32
N ILE A 24 -1.61 -4.50 -5.59
CA ILE A 24 -0.33 -3.84 -5.90
C ILE A 24 -0.26 -2.41 -5.34
N HIS A 25 -1.39 -1.73 -5.24
CA HIS A 25 -1.45 -0.38 -4.68
C HIS A 25 -1.13 -0.37 -3.18
N GLN A 26 -1.60 -1.38 -2.43
CA GLN A 26 -1.31 -1.53 -1.01
C GLN A 26 0.14 -1.94 -0.77
N VAL A 27 0.71 -2.77 -1.65
CA VAL A 27 2.14 -3.11 -1.64
C VAL A 27 2.99 -1.85 -1.83
N ASN A 28 2.66 -1.03 -2.83
CA ASN A 28 3.33 0.24 -3.09
C ASN A 28 3.16 1.23 -1.92
N LEU A 29 1.93 1.35 -1.38
CA LEU A 29 1.66 2.23 -0.24
C LEU A 29 2.49 1.85 0.98
N ALA A 30 2.59 0.55 1.31
CA ALA A 30 3.40 0.08 2.42
C ALA A 30 4.87 0.47 2.24
N ARG A 31 5.46 0.25 1.05
CA ARG A 31 6.82 0.65 0.72
C ARG A 31 7.01 2.18 0.80
N HIS A 32 6.05 2.94 0.29
CA HIS A 32 6.07 4.41 0.36
C HIS A 32 6.05 4.92 1.81
N LEU A 33 5.21 4.34 2.67
CA LEU A 33 5.11 4.71 4.09
C LEU A 33 6.36 4.29 4.89
N LEU A 34 6.98 3.17 4.54
CA LEU A 34 8.25 2.74 5.14
C LEU A 34 9.44 3.61 4.67
N GLY A 35 9.36 4.23 3.49
CA GLY A 35 10.44 4.98 2.87
C GLY A 35 11.58 4.10 2.33
N GLU A 36 11.40 2.78 2.32
CA GLU A 36 12.40 1.80 1.89
C GLU A 36 11.74 0.49 1.44
N SER A 37 12.52 -0.38 0.79
CA SER A 37 12.05 -1.71 0.39
C SER A 37 11.84 -2.62 1.60
N TYR A 38 10.95 -3.60 1.43
CA TYR A 38 10.71 -4.65 2.42
C TYR A 38 10.62 -6.03 1.74
N ARG A 39 10.90 -7.07 2.49
CA ARG A 39 10.75 -8.47 2.08
C ARG A 39 9.58 -9.12 2.81
N VAL A 40 8.91 -10.05 2.16
CA VAL A 40 7.83 -10.83 2.78
C VAL A 40 8.44 -11.89 3.69
N THR A 41 7.95 -11.98 4.90
CA THR A 41 8.42 -12.98 5.90
C THR A 41 7.34 -14.00 6.23
N TYR A 42 6.08 -13.68 5.95
CA TYR A 42 4.95 -14.55 6.23
C TYR A 42 3.82 -14.30 5.24
N ALA A 43 3.19 -15.38 4.81
CA ALA A 43 1.94 -15.40 4.08
C ALA A 43 0.97 -16.33 4.80
N ASP A 44 -0.19 -15.82 5.15
CA ASP A 44 -1.24 -16.59 5.81
C ASP A 44 -1.80 -17.68 4.87
N PRO A 45 -2.05 -18.92 5.36
CA PRO A 45 -2.60 -19.99 4.52
C PRO A 45 -3.93 -19.68 3.84
N SER A 46 -4.77 -18.82 4.42
CA SER A 46 -6.02 -18.37 3.78
C SER A 46 -5.79 -17.34 2.67
N GLY A 47 -4.59 -16.76 2.55
CA GLY A 47 -4.24 -15.79 1.53
C GLY A 47 -4.73 -14.36 1.81
N VAL A 48 -5.10 -14.03 3.05
CA VAL A 48 -5.62 -12.72 3.44
C VAL A 48 -4.63 -11.84 4.19
N LEU A 49 -3.47 -12.38 4.59
CA LEU A 49 -2.46 -11.63 5.32
C LEU A 49 -1.08 -11.83 4.71
N LEU A 50 -0.42 -10.73 4.43
CA LEU A 50 1.00 -10.63 4.14
C LEU A 50 1.67 -9.92 5.31
N ALA A 51 2.76 -10.47 5.85
CA ALA A 51 3.63 -9.74 6.75
C ALA A 51 5.05 -9.69 6.20
N GLY A 52 5.75 -8.61 6.51
CA GLY A 52 7.09 -8.35 6.02
C GLY A 52 7.93 -7.53 6.98
N ILE A 53 9.18 -7.37 6.63
CA ILE A 53 10.14 -6.55 7.36
C ILE A 53 10.93 -5.69 6.38
N SER A 54 11.07 -4.41 6.69
CA SER A 54 11.85 -3.46 5.89
C SER A 54 13.37 -3.66 6.06
N ALA A 55 14.15 -3.03 5.22
CA ALA A 55 15.62 -3.06 5.32
C ALA A 55 16.10 -2.48 6.65
N GLY A 56 15.45 -1.45 7.17
CA GLY A 56 15.72 -0.86 8.48
C GLY A 56 15.16 -1.62 9.68
N GLY A 57 14.46 -2.75 9.46
CA GLY A 57 13.94 -3.61 10.52
C GLY A 57 12.50 -3.27 10.97
N ALA A 58 11.81 -2.35 10.33
CA ALA A 58 10.41 -2.06 10.64
C ALA A 58 9.50 -3.20 10.13
N ALA A 59 8.63 -3.72 11.01
CA ALA A 59 7.62 -4.70 10.63
C ALA A 59 6.47 -4.01 9.89
N CYS A 60 5.92 -4.69 8.88
CA CYS A 60 4.71 -4.26 8.18
C CYS A 60 3.79 -5.45 7.92
N ALA A 61 2.50 -5.17 7.78
CA ALA A 61 1.52 -6.17 7.40
C ALA A 61 0.48 -5.55 6.46
N ILE A 62 -0.04 -6.34 5.53
CA ILE A 62 -1.15 -6.00 4.65
C ILE A 62 -2.25 -7.02 4.88
N GLU A 63 -3.39 -6.56 5.39
CA GLU A 63 -4.61 -7.38 5.49
C GLU A 63 -5.44 -7.18 4.23
N MET A 64 -5.77 -8.28 3.57
CA MET A 64 -6.38 -8.32 2.24
C MET A 64 -7.79 -8.92 2.29
N THR A 65 -8.57 -8.52 3.28
CA THR A 65 -9.93 -9.05 3.44
C THR A 65 -10.84 -8.56 2.31
N PRO A 66 -11.37 -9.46 1.49
CA PRO A 66 -12.26 -9.07 0.39
C PRO A 66 -13.65 -8.73 0.92
N PHE A 67 -13.91 -7.48 1.17
CA PHE A 67 -15.26 -7.01 1.46
C PHE A 67 -16.14 -7.11 0.21
N ARG A 68 -17.29 -7.74 0.34
CA ARG A 68 -18.30 -7.83 -0.72
C ARG A 68 -19.47 -6.91 -0.39
N THR A 69 -19.19 -5.62 -0.33
CA THR A 69 -20.20 -4.58 -0.13
C THR A 69 -20.59 -3.94 -1.46
N THR A 70 -21.80 -3.37 -1.52
CA THR A 70 -22.29 -2.72 -2.74
C THR A 70 -22.05 -1.22 -2.79
N ILE A 71 -21.84 -0.58 -1.63
CA ILE A 71 -21.73 0.88 -1.51
C ILE A 71 -20.59 1.36 -0.60
N ASP A 72 -19.95 0.48 0.14
CA ASP A 72 -18.87 0.88 1.04
C ASP A 72 -17.51 0.50 0.47
N TRP A 73 -16.51 1.32 0.79
CA TRP A 73 -15.12 1.11 0.47
C TRP A 73 -14.31 1.27 1.74
N GLN A 74 -13.58 0.23 2.13
CA GLN A 74 -12.74 0.24 3.30
C GLN A 74 -11.28 0.00 2.89
N GLU A 75 -10.49 1.07 2.94
CA GLU A 75 -9.06 1.02 2.74
C GLU A 75 -8.39 1.99 3.72
N SER A 76 -7.42 1.51 4.47
CA SER A 76 -6.74 2.33 5.47
C SER A 76 -5.31 1.85 5.69
N ALA A 77 -4.47 2.74 6.22
CA ALA A 77 -3.15 2.40 6.70
C ALA A 77 -2.92 3.00 8.09
N LEU A 78 -2.19 2.28 8.94
CA LEU A 78 -1.77 2.74 10.25
C LEU A 78 -0.25 2.66 10.33
N VAL A 79 0.39 3.80 10.61
CA VAL A 79 1.83 3.88 10.86
C VAL A 79 2.04 4.18 12.33
N CYS A 80 2.74 3.29 13.03
CA CYS A 80 3.01 3.40 14.44
C CYS A 80 4.43 3.88 14.69
N PHE A 81 4.58 4.78 15.64
CA PHE A 81 5.84 5.32 16.15
C PHE A 81 5.91 5.10 17.66
N GLU A 82 7.07 5.25 18.24
CA GLU A 82 7.25 5.12 19.70
C GLU A 82 6.30 6.00 20.53
N LYS A 83 6.02 7.21 20.04
CA LYS A 83 5.22 8.22 20.77
C LYS A 83 3.98 8.68 20.01
N GLY A 84 3.42 7.82 19.17
CA GLY A 84 2.22 8.18 18.44
C GLY A 84 1.97 7.29 17.22
N TRP A 85 0.98 7.71 16.45
CA TRP A 85 0.62 7.00 15.22
C TRP A 85 -0.03 7.96 14.22
N ILE A 86 -0.01 7.57 12.97
CA ILE A 86 -0.73 8.23 11.88
C ILE A 86 -1.65 7.20 11.24
N LYS A 87 -2.93 7.51 11.17
CA LYS A 87 -3.94 6.70 10.46
C LYS A 87 -4.38 7.41 9.20
N LEU A 88 -4.37 6.68 8.11
CA LEU A 88 -4.87 7.10 6.81
C LEU A 88 -6.19 6.38 6.53
N GLY A 89 -7.18 7.09 5.99
CA GLY A 89 -8.36 6.52 5.38
C GLY A 89 -8.39 6.91 3.91
N LEU A 90 -8.48 5.93 3.03
CA LEU A 90 -8.43 6.12 1.59
C LEU A 90 -9.82 5.92 0.99
N PRO A 91 -10.38 6.91 0.27
CA PRO A 91 -11.65 6.74 -0.43
C PRO A 91 -11.47 5.84 -1.64
N ALA A 92 -12.56 5.31 -2.16
CA ALA A 92 -12.54 4.58 -3.43
C ALA A 92 -11.86 5.43 -4.52
N PRO A 93 -10.95 4.85 -5.33
CA PRO A 93 -10.09 5.60 -6.25
C PRO A 93 -10.86 6.39 -7.32
N LEU A 94 -12.08 6.00 -7.64
CA LEU A 94 -12.96 6.71 -8.58
C LEU A 94 -13.91 7.71 -7.91
N ALA A 95 -13.87 7.84 -6.58
CA ALA A 95 -14.70 8.83 -5.87
C ALA A 95 -14.21 10.25 -6.16
N ALA A 96 -15.01 11.03 -6.85
CA ALA A 96 -14.65 12.38 -7.28
C ALA A 96 -14.82 13.45 -6.18
N ASN A 97 -15.63 13.16 -5.16
CA ASN A 97 -16.11 14.13 -4.16
C ASN A 97 -15.85 13.68 -2.71
N ARG A 98 -14.89 12.79 -2.50
CA ARG A 98 -14.46 12.35 -1.17
C ARG A 98 -12.98 12.64 -0.96
N ALA A 99 -12.67 13.35 0.12
CA ALA A 99 -11.28 13.48 0.57
C ALA A 99 -10.84 12.20 1.31
N GLY A 100 -9.57 11.87 1.22
CA GLY A 100 -8.95 10.98 2.19
C GLY A 100 -8.95 11.59 3.58
N THR A 101 -8.77 10.78 4.61
CA THR A 101 -8.66 11.23 5.99
C THR A 101 -7.27 10.95 6.53
N VAL A 102 -6.76 11.88 7.33
CA VAL A 102 -5.52 11.71 8.09
C VAL A 102 -5.83 12.02 9.54
N GLU A 103 -5.43 11.13 10.42
CA GLU A 103 -5.54 11.31 11.85
C GLU A 103 -4.18 11.07 12.47
N ILE A 104 -3.71 12.01 13.27
CA ILE A 104 -2.40 12.01 13.90
C ILE A 104 -2.58 12.01 15.41
N TYR A 105 -2.06 11.01 16.10
CA TYR A 105 -1.91 11.01 17.53
C TYR A 105 -0.44 11.20 17.89
N ARG A 106 -0.17 12.11 18.80
CA ARG A 106 1.16 12.41 19.29
C ARG A 106 1.15 12.57 20.81
N ASP A 107 2.00 11.80 21.47
CA ASP A 107 2.30 11.95 22.88
C ASP A 107 3.72 12.53 23.04
N PRO A 108 3.88 13.82 23.33
CA PRO A 108 5.20 14.42 23.46
C PRO A 108 5.96 13.92 24.71
N GLY A 109 5.28 13.32 25.68
CA GLY A 109 5.84 13.02 27.00
C GLY A 109 6.15 14.31 27.79
N SER A 110 7.06 14.25 28.72
CA SER A 110 7.58 15.42 29.47
C SER A 110 6.51 16.31 30.11
N GLY A 111 5.35 15.79 30.50
CA GLY A 111 4.26 16.51 31.18
C GLY A 111 3.35 17.32 30.25
N ALA A 112 3.61 17.40 28.97
CA ALA A 112 2.69 18.00 28.01
C ALA A 112 1.55 17.02 27.66
N ALA A 113 0.34 17.55 27.48
CA ALA A 113 -0.82 16.71 27.13
C ALA A 113 -0.67 16.08 25.74
N PRO A 114 -1.04 14.80 25.58
CA PRO A 114 -1.16 14.19 24.27
C PRO A 114 -2.14 14.94 23.38
N GLN A 115 -1.87 14.90 22.08
CA GLN A 115 -2.67 15.62 21.10
C GLN A 115 -3.20 14.66 20.02
N ARG A 116 -4.41 14.95 19.57
CA ARG A 116 -5.03 14.31 18.40
C ARG A 116 -5.34 15.40 17.38
N VAL A 117 -4.82 15.26 16.18
CA VAL A 117 -4.98 16.24 15.11
C VAL A 117 -5.60 15.56 13.91
N ILE A 118 -6.65 16.14 13.37
CA ILE A 118 -7.33 15.68 12.15
C ILE A 118 -7.29 16.83 11.15
N PRO A 119 -6.27 16.90 10.29
CA PRO A 119 -6.18 17.95 9.29
C PRO A 119 -7.31 17.84 8.27
N GLN A 120 -7.83 18.97 7.83
CA GLN A 120 -8.80 19.01 6.74
C GLN A 120 -8.07 18.75 5.42
N MET A 121 -8.35 17.61 4.80
CA MET A 121 -7.76 17.26 3.53
C MET A 121 -8.50 17.88 2.34
N PRO A 122 -7.81 18.27 1.27
CA PRO A 122 -8.46 18.81 0.08
C PRO A 122 -9.23 17.73 -0.68
N LEU A 123 -10.28 18.15 -1.36
CA LEU A 123 -11.00 17.28 -2.31
C LEU A 123 -10.15 17.12 -3.57
N VAL A 124 -9.52 15.97 -3.71
CA VAL A 124 -8.69 15.65 -4.88
C VAL A 124 -9.18 14.35 -5.49
N HIS A 125 -9.52 14.39 -6.77
CA HIS A 125 -9.82 13.18 -7.53
C HIS A 125 -8.51 12.45 -7.86
N ALA A 126 -8.30 11.25 -7.32
CA ALA A 126 -7.04 10.53 -7.39
C ALA A 126 -6.54 10.33 -8.84
N MET A 127 -7.40 9.87 -9.76
CA MET A 127 -7.04 9.64 -11.15
C MET A 127 -6.65 10.93 -11.90
N ARG A 128 -7.34 12.04 -11.60
CA ARG A 128 -6.96 13.34 -12.15
C ARG A 128 -5.61 13.80 -11.63
N GLN A 129 -5.37 13.64 -10.33
CA GLN A 129 -4.09 14.03 -9.73
C GLN A 129 -2.93 13.18 -10.27
N GLN A 130 -3.16 11.89 -10.49
CA GLN A 130 -2.18 11.02 -11.14
C GLN A 130 -1.81 11.52 -12.53
N ALA A 131 -2.80 11.87 -13.37
CA ALA A 131 -2.57 12.41 -14.70
C ALA A 131 -1.80 13.75 -14.66
N VAL A 132 -2.17 14.65 -13.74
CA VAL A 132 -1.46 15.93 -13.52
C VAL A 132 -0.01 15.69 -13.12
N ASN A 133 0.24 14.79 -12.17
CA ASN A 133 1.59 14.45 -11.70
C ASN A 133 2.42 13.82 -12.83
N PHE A 134 1.82 12.96 -13.64
CA PHE A 134 2.50 12.36 -14.80
C PHE A 134 2.98 13.42 -15.79
N VAL A 135 2.10 14.35 -16.18
CA VAL A 135 2.46 15.46 -17.08
C VAL A 135 3.55 16.35 -16.46
N ARG A 136 3.46 16.67 -15.18
CA ARG A 136 4.47 17.49 -14.48
C ARG A 136 5.82 16.77 -14.40
N ALA A 137 5.82 15.45 -14.19
CA ALA A 137 7.05 14.66 -14.21
C ALA A 137 7.72 14.65 -15.59
N ILE A 138 6.94 14.49 -16.68
CA ILE A 138 7.47 14.59 -18.06
C ILE A 138 8.10 15.97 -18.32
N LYS A 139 7.51 17.04 -17.79
CA LYS A 139 8.06 18.41 -17.92
C LYS A 139 9.26 18.67 -17.00
N GLY A 140 9.65 17.73 -16.14
CA GLY A 140 10.71 17.91 -15.17
C GLY A 140 10.37 18.84 -13.99
N GLU A 141 9.10 19.16 -13.79
CA GLU A 141 8.63 20.01 -12.69
C GLU A 141 8.61 19.30 -11.33
N ILE A 142 8.46 17.99 -11.34
CA ILE A 142 8.49 17.13 -10.15
C ILE A 142 9.19 15.81 -10.46
N LYS A 143 9.68 15.11 -9.44
CA LYS A 143 10.03 13.69 -9.57
C LYS A 143 8.75 12.85 -9.70
N PRO A 144 8.77 11.74 -10.46
CA PRO A 144 7.66 10.79 -10.47
C PRO A 144 7.36 10.31 -9.03
N PRO A 145 6.09 10.24 -8.61
CA PRO A 145 5.73 9.68 -7.30
C PRO A 145 6.13 8.21 -7.13
N CYS A 146 6.24 7.49 -8.23
CA CYS A 146 6.75 6.12 -8.31
C CYS A 146 7.50 5.97 -9.63
N GLU A 147 8.75 5.52 -9.56
CA GLU A 147 9.57 5.22 -10.72
C GLU A 147 9.39 3.76 -11.17
N ALA A 148 9.79 3.44 -12.40
CA ALA A 148 9.67 2.07 -12.95
C ALA A 148 10.43 1.04 -12.09
N GLN A 149 11.59 1.42 -11.54
CA GLN A 149 12.37 0.54 -10.64
C GLN A 149 11.60 0.24 -9.36
N GLU A 150 10.91 1.22 -8.81
CA GLU A 150 10.08 1.06 -7.61
C GLU A 150 8.87 0.16 -7.89
N ALA A 151 8.22 0.33 -9.06
CA ALA A 151 7.14 -0.56 -9.49
C ALA A 151 7.61 -2.00 -9.67
N LEU A 152 8.86 -2.20 -10.13
CA LEU A 152 9.46 -3.54 -10.22
C LEU A 152 9.69 -4.17 -8.83
N GLU A 153 10.07 -3.38 -7.82
CA GLU A 153 10.16 -3.87 -6.44
C GLU A 153 8.80 -4.31 -5.90
N ASP A 154 7.73 -3.58 -6.21
CA ASP A 154 6.37 -3.97 -5.82
C ASP A 154 5.96 -5.32 -6.45
N LEU A 155 6.32 -5.57 -7.71
CA LEU A 155 6.09 -6.87 -8.35
C LEU A 155 6.94 -7.99 -7.74
N ARG A 156 8.16 -7.70 -7.27
CA ARG A 156 8.99 -8.67 -6.53
C ARG A 156 8.36 -9.06 -5.21
N VAL A 157 7.85 -8.11 -4.46
CA VAL A 157 7.09 -8.37 -3.21
C VAL A 157 5.86 -9.24 -3.49
N ALA A 158 5.09 -8.90 -4.53
CA ALA A 158 3.94 -9.70 -4.94
C ALA A 158 4.34 -11.15 -5.26
N ARG A 159 5.42 -11.35 -6.01
CA ARG A 159 5.95 -12.68 -6.35
C ARG A 159 6.41 -13.46 -5.13
N GLU A 160 7.15 -12.80 -4.21
CA GLU A 160 7.61 -13.42 -2.98
C GLU A 160 6.43 -13.87 -2.11
N TYR A 161 5.41 -13.02 -1.95
CA TYR A 161 4.18 -13.37 -1.24
C TYR A 161 3.51 -14.61 -1.84
N ILE A 162 3.31 -14.66 -3.14
CA ILE A 162 2.64 -15.79 -3.81
C ILE A 162 3.46 -17.08 -3.66
N ARG A 163 4.79 -17.01 -3.74
CA ARG A 163 5.64 -18.19 -3.50
C ARG A 163 5.50 -18.73 -2.08
N LEU A 164 5.55 -17.87 -1.09
CA LEU A 164 5.32 -18.25 0.31
C LEU A 164 3.93 -18.80 0.55
N TRP A 165 2.91 -18.15 0.03
CA TRP A 165 1.52 -18.60 0.16
C TRP A 165 1.26 -19.97 -0.48
N LYS A 166 1.89 -20.26 -1.62
CA LYS A 166 1.78 -21.55 -2.31
C LYS A 166 2.77 -22.60 -1.82
N GLY A 167 3.62 -22.30 -0.84
CA GLY A 167 4.60 -23.25 -0.28
C GLY A 167 5.73 -23.60 -1.24
N ARG A 168 6.21 -22.64 -2.03
CA ARG A 168 7.23 -22.84 -3.07
C ARG A 168 8.45 -21.97 -2.85
#